data_b4632fe3766eeda27c3cb225f1042bf9
#
_entry.id   b4632fe3766eeda27c3cb225f1042bf9
#
_cell.length_a   1.000
_cell.length_b   1.000
_cell.length_c   1.000
_cell.angle_alpha   90.00
_cell.angle_beta   90.00
_cell.angle_gamma   90.00
#
_symmetry.space_group_name_H-M   'P 1'
#
loop_
_entity.id
_entity.type
_entity.pdbx_description
1 polymer ?
#
loop_
_entity_poly.entity_id
_entity_poly.type
_entity_poly.pdbx_seq_one_letter_code
_entity_poly.pdbx_strand_id
1 'polypeptide(L)'
;MKSTSSLNIVELAIAILVMSTSGVLGKQIDLPVVLIIWSRCLLGAMALFLIRFIFNNSFHISRSDRTKMILPTLLMGIHWLAYFYALKLSNVAIGMLTLFIYPLMTSILEPILLKDRMVKRHLPLTLITLVGIYFLLPNFDMSDDLTVGILFGLLAALSYAIRNIWIRKHIDVISGSLSMAYQLLALSIVLIPFLFFYPLEQDQYFLDNTTNLIILGFITTAVGHTLFVRSFKYFSVTTVSIMSNFTPVLGIGWGML
;
A
#
# COMPACT_ATOMS: atom_id res chain seq x y z
N MET A 1 20.05 14.21 -2.44
CA MET A 1 18.64 14.55 -2.16
C MET A 1 18.36 15.93 -2.71
N LYS A 2 17.24 16.12 -3.44
CA LYS A 2 16.82 17.47 -3.88
C LYS A 2 16.35 18.27 -2.65
N SER A 3 16.46 19.60 -2.72
CA SER A 3 15.99 20.50 -1.65
C SER A 3 14.53 20.19 -1.30
N THR A 4 14.27 19.99 -0.01
CA THR A 4 12.92 19.71 0.52
C THR A 4 12.19 21.05 0.66
N SER A 5 11.06 21.21 0.00
CA SER A 5 10.20 22.38 0.14
C SER A 5 8.98 22.07 1.03
N SER A 6 8.34 23.10 1.57
CA SER A 6 7.07 22.96 2.31
C SER A 6 6.00 22.24 1.48
N LEU A 7 5.99 22.45 0.17
CA LEU A 7 5.07 21.79 -0.75
C LEU A 7 5.22 20.25 -0.74
N ASN A 8 6.47 19.74 -0.65
CA ASN A 8 6.72 18.30 -0.61
C ASN A 8 6.19 17.66 0.69
N ILE A 9 6.23 18.40 1.81
CA ILE A 9 5.65 17.97 3.09
C ILE A 9 4.13 17.94 2.99
N VAL A 10 3.51 18.95 2.39
CA VAL A 10 2.06 19.01 2.16
C VAL A 10 1.60 17.87 1.25
N GLU A 11 2.32 17.59 0.14
CA GLU A 11 2.01 16.43 -0.72
C GLU A 11 2.00 15.12 0.08
N LEU A 12 3.00 14.90 0.94
CA LEU A 12 3.06 13.70 1.77
C LEU A 12 1.94 13.67 2.81
N ALA A 13 1.61 14.80 3.44
CA ALA A 13 0.51 14.88 4.39
C ALA A 13 -0.84 14.56 3.74
N ILE A 14 -1.10 15.07 2.53
CA ILE A 14 -2.29 14.74 1.73
C ILE A 14 -2.31 13.25 1.39
N ALA A 15 -1.17 12.67 1.00
CA ALA A 15 -1.06 11.23 0.72
C ALA A 15 -1.48 10.41 1.94
N ILE A 16 -0.96 10.74 3.12
CA ILE A 16 -1.23 10.06 4.38
C ILE A 16 -2.73 10.15 4.74
N LEU A 17 -3.30 11.36 4.65
CA LEU A 17 -4.72 11.60 4.93
C LEU A 17 -5.61 10.77 4.00
N VAL A 18 -5.34 10.81 2.71
CA VAL A 18 -6.12 10.09 1.70
C VAL A 18 -5.97 8.57 1.85
N MET A 19 -4.75 8.09 2.07
CA MET A 19 -4.50 6.65 2.25
C MET A 19 -5.10 6.10 3.54
N SER A 20 -5.34 6.93 4.56
CA SER A 20 -5.93 6.49 5.83
C SER A 20 -7.36 5.96 5.69
N THR A 21 -8.08 6.33 4.63
CA THR A 21 -9.43 5.82 4.33
C THR A 21 -9.42 4.38 3.81
N SER A 22 -8.27 3.87 3.32
CA SER A 22 -8.19 2.56 2.67
C SER A 22 -8.64 1.39 3.55
N GLY A 23 -8.31 1.41 4.84
CA GLY A 23 -8.66 0.33 5.77
C GLY A 23 -10.16 0.25 6.04
N VAL A 24 -10.78 1.40 6.26
CA VAL A 24 -12.24 1.49 6.50
C VAL A 24 -13.00 1.07 5.25
N LEU A 25 -12.67 1.64 4.08
CA LEU A 25 -13.28 1.26 2.81
C LEU A 25 -13.10 -0.24 2.52
N GLY A 26 -11.89 -0.79 2.77
CA GLY A 26 -11.61 -2.20 2.58
C GLY A 26 -12.44 -3.14 3.47
N LYS A 27 -12.78 -2.69 4.68
CA LYS A 27 -13.65 -3.46 5.59
C LYS A 27 -15.12 -3.33 5.24
N GLN A 28 -15.54 -2.14 4.81
CA GLN A 28 -16.95 -1.85 4.46
C GLN A 28 -17.38 -2.48 3.12
N ILE A 29 -16.46 -2.62 2.15
CA ILE A 29 -16.79 -3.22 0.86
C ILE A 29 -17.06 -4.72 1.05
N ASP A 30 -18.31 -5.13 0.81
CA ASP A 30 -18.74 -6.52 0.94
C ASP A 30 -18.55 -7.28 -0.39
N LEU A 31 -17.29 -7.44 -0.77
CA LEU A 31 -16.85 -8.19 -1.94
C LEU A 31 -15.66 -9.08 -1.58
N PRO A 32 -15.41 -10.16 -2.33
CA PRO A 32 -14.18 -10.94 -2.23
C PRO A 32 -12.94 -10.05 -2.41
N VAL A 33 -11.91 -10.28 -1.59
CA VAL A 33 -10.69 -9.45 -1.57
C VAL A 33 -10.08 -9.28 -2.96
N VAL A 34 -10.04 -10.35 -3.75
CA VAL A 34 -9.48 -10.30 -5.12
C VAL A 34 -10.26 -9.32 -6.02
N LEU A 35 -11.59 -9.29 -5.92
CA LEU A 35 -12.44 -8.37 -6.69
C LEU A 35 -12.21 -6.91 -6.26
N ILE A 36 -12.08 -6.67 -4.95
CA ILE A 36 -11.76 -5.33 -4.42
C ILE A 36 -10.41 -4.85 -4.98
N ILE A 37 -9.37 -5.71 -4.90
CA ILE A 37 -8.03 -5.35 -5.36
C ILE A 37 -7.98 -5.19 -6.87
N TRP A 38 -8.67 -6.04 -7.63
CA TRP A 38 -8.78 -5.89 -9.08
C TRP A 38 -9.45 -4.56 -9.46
N SER A 39 -10.61 -4.26 -8.88
CA SER A 39 -11.37 -3.03 -9.16
C SER A 39 -10.55 -1.77 -8.84
N ARG A 40 -9.89 -1.73 -7.67
CA ARG A 40 -9.04 -0.59 -7.32
C ARG A 40 -7.84 -0.43 -8.25
N CYS A 41 -7.26 -1.53 -8.73
CA CYS A 41 -6.15 -1.51 -9.69
C CYS A 41 -6.62 -0.99 -11.04
N LEU A 42 -7.75 -1.48 -11.55
CA LEU A 42 -8.30 -1.05 -12.82
C LEU A 42 -8.68 0.44 -12.80
N LEU A 43 -9.48 0.86 -11.82
CA LEU A 43 -9.91 2.25 -11.66
C LEU A 43 -8.72 3.19 -11.44
N GLY A 44 -7.77 2.79 -10.61
CA GLY A 44 -6.55 3.56 -10.37
C GLY A 44 -5.66 3.68 -11.61
N ALA A 45 -5.51 2.60 -12.38
CA ALA A 45 -4.79 2.62 -13.66
C ALA A 45 -5.46 3.57 -14.65
N MET A 46 -6.78 3.44 -14.85
CA MET A 46 -7.56 4.31 -15.74
C MET A 46 -7.38 5.78 -15.37
N ALA A 47 -7.49 6.12 -14.07
CA ALA A 47 -7.30 7.48 -13.60
C ALA A 47 -5.90 8.02 -13.92
N LEU A 48 -4.85 7.25 -13.61
CA LEU A 48 -3.47 7.69 -13.83
C LEU A 48 -3.13 7.80 -15.32
N PHE A 49 -3.59 6.88 -16.16
CA PHE A 49 -3.40 6.97 -17.61
C PHE A 49 -4.16 8.17 -18.20
N LEU A 50 -5.39 8.43 -17.75
CA LEU A 50 -6.16 9.60 -18.18
C LEU A 50 -5.48 10.91 -17.78
N ILE A 51 -5.04 11.03 -16.52
CA ILE A 51 -4.29 12.21 -16.05
C ILE A 51 -3.03 12.40 -16.88
N ARG A 52 -2.26 11.34 -17.15
CA ARG A 52 -1.05 11.45 -17.98
C ARG A 52 -1.34 11.85 -19.41
N PHE A 53 -2.45 11.36 -19.98
CA PHE A 53 -2.91 11.76 -21.32
C PHE A 53 -3.28 13.25 -21.37
N ILE A 54 -4.09 13.72 -20.42
CA ILE A 54 -4.54 15.14 -20.35
C ILE A 54 -3.33 16.08 -20.21
N PHE A 55 -2.34 15.74 -19.40
CA PHE A 55 -1.16 16.56 -19.16
C PHE A 55 0.01 16.30 -20.13
N ASN A 56 -0.22 15.56 -21.21
CA ASN A 56 0.80 15.20 -22.22
C ASN A 56 2.11 14.62 -21.64
N ASN A 57 2.00 13.88 -20.54
CA ASN A 57 3.12 13.21 -19.91
C ASN A 57 3.52 11.93 -20.67
N SER A 58 4.84 11.69 -20.81
CA SER A 58 5.34 10.49 -21.47
C SER A 58 4.86 9.19 -20.80
N PHE A 59 4.45 8.22 -21.61
CA PHE A 59 4.12 6.84 -21.22
C PHE A 59 5.32 5.89 -21.40
N HIS A 60 6.44 6.39 -21.92
CA HIS A 60 7.55 5.53 -22.28
C HIS A 60 8.31 5.02 -21.06
N ILE A 61 8.49 3.70 -20.99
CA ILE A 61 9.44 3.02 -20.11
C ILE A 61 10.37 2.19 -20.99
N SER A 62 11.67 2.38 -20.82
CA SER A 62 12.68 1.60 -21.57
C SER A 62 12.54 0.10 -21.29
N ARG A 63 13.02 -0.75 -22.22
CA ARG A 63 12.98 -2.22 -21.99
C ARG A 63 13.71 -2.64 -20.71
N SER A 64 14.86 -2.01 -20.43
CA SER A 64 15.64 -2.28 -19.21
C SER A 64 14.94 -1.85 -17.94
N ASP A 65 14.06 -0.84 -18.00
CA ASP A 65 13.34 -0.34 -16.84
C ASP A 65 12.05 -1.12 -16.56
N ARG A 66 11.47 -1.77 -17.59
CA ARG A 66 10.31 -2.66 -17.42
C ARG A 66 10.61 -3.83 -16.48
N THR A 67 11.78 -4.43 -16.59
CA THR A 67 12.20 -5.54 -15.70
C THR A 67 12.33 -5.09 -14.25
N LYS A 68 12.75 -3.83 -14.01
CA LYS A 68 12.82 -3.25 -12.66
C LYS A 68 11.45 -3.06 -12.01
N MET A 69 10.37 -3.07 -12.83
CA MET A 69 8.99 -2.92 -12.35
C MET A 69 8.33 -4.23 -11.92
N ILE A 70 8.88 -5.39 -12.32
CA ILE A 70 8.29 -6.70 -12.02
C ILE A 70 8.22 -6.92 -10.50
N LEU A 71 9.35 -6.83 -9.82
CA LEU A 71 9.41 -7.07 -8.38
C LEU A 71 8.49 -6.14 -7.56
N PRO A 72 8.51 -4.79 -7.74
CA PRO A 72 7.63 -3.92 -6.98
C PRO A 72 6.15 -4.13 -7.33
N THR A 73 5.82 -4.57 -8.54
CA THR A 73 4.45 -4.93 -8.92
C THR A 73 3.96 -6.17 -8.16
N LEU A 74 4.75 -7.24 -8.14
CA LEU A 74 4.42 -8.46 -7.39
C LEU A 74 4.28 -8.18 -5.90
N LEU A 75 5.23 -7.44 -5.32
CA LEU A 75 5.21 -7.07 -3.91
C LEU A 75 4.00 -6.19 -3.56
N MET A 76 3.56 -5.33 -4.48
CA MET A 76 2.35 -4.51 -4.29
C MET A 76 1.08 -5.38 -4.31
N GLY A 77 1.02 -6.37 -5.20
CA GLY A 77 -0.08 -7.34 -5.24
C GLY A 77 -0.15 -8.14 -3.94
N ILE A 78 0.97 -8.71 -3.49
CA ILE A 78 1.06 -9.45 -2.23
C ILE A 78 0.66 -8.54 -1.05
N HIS A 79 1.21 -7.31 -0.99
CA HIS A 79 0.89 -6.34 0.04
C HIS A 79 -0.62 -6.08 0.14
N TRP A 80 -1.28 -5.75 -0.96
CA TRP A 80 -2.69 -5.39 -0.93
C TRP A 80 -3.59 -6.59 -0.65
N LEU A 81 -3.34 -7.74 -1.29
CA LEU A 81 -4.10 -8.96 -1.00
C LEU A 81 -3.96 -9.33 0.47
N ALA A 82 -2.74 -9.40 0.98
CA ALA A 82 -2.49 -9.74 2.37
C ALA A 82 -3.13 -8.72 3.34
N TYR A 83 -2.99 -7.41 3.08
CA TYR A 83 -3.59 -6.38 3.93
C TYR A 83 -5.12 -6.48 3.99
N PHE A 84 -5.77 -6.70 2.84
CA PHE A 84 -7.24 -6.80 2.81
C PHE A 84 -7.73 -8.12 3.44
N TYR A 85 -6.98 -9.22 3.31
CA TYR A 85 -7.28 -10.44 4.08
C TYR A 85 -7.10 -10.20 5.58
N ALA A 86 -6.06 -9.48 6.01
CA ALA A 86 -5.89 -9.09 7.41
C ALA A 86 -7.11 -8.32 7.95
N LEU A 87 -7.63 -7.35 7.17
CA LEU A 87 -8.83 -6.59 7.54
C LEU A 87 -10.08 -7.46 7.62
N LYS A 88 -10.27 -8.41 6.70
CA LYS A 88 -11.45 -9.30 6.64
C LYS A 88 -11.45 -10.31 7.79
N LEU A 89 -10.29 -10.92 8.08
CA LEU A 89 -10.12 -11.92 9.13
C LEU A 89 -10.03 -11.31 10.55
N SER A 90 -9.73 -10.02 10.65
CA SER A 90 -9.68 -9.31 11.93
C SER A 90 -10.62 -8.09 11.91
N ASN A 91 -10.11 -6.95 12.29
CA ASN A 91 -10.79 -5.65 12.21
C ASN A 91 -9.85 -4.55 11.71
N VAL A 92 -10.41 -3.35 11.48
CA VAL A 92 -9.66 -2.19 10.95
C VAL A 92 -8.45 -1.86 11.85
N ALA A 93 -8.62 -1.87 13.16
CA ALA A 93 -7.55 -1.51 14.10
C ALA A 93 -6.39 -2.52 14.02
N ILE A 94 -6.67 -3.81 14.12
CA ILE A 94 -5.66 -4.88 14.08
C ILE A 94 -4.99 -4.95 12.71
N GLY A 95 -5.77 -4.93 11.63
CA GLY A 95 -5.23 -4.94 10.27
C GLY A 95 -4.32 -3.74 9.99
N MET A 96 -4.70 -2.54 10.46
CA MET A 96 -3.85 -1.37 10.36
C MET A 96 -2.61 -1.45 11.26
N LEU A 97 -2.76 -1.81 12.52
CA LEU A 97 -1.63 -1.88 13.47
C LEU A 97 -0.56 -2.87 12.97
N THR A 98 -0.97 -4.03 12.49
CA THR A 98 -0.03 -5.04 11.96
C THR A 98 0.64 -4.61 10.66
N LEU A 99 -0.09 -3.98 9.74
CA LEU A 99 0.51 -3.39 8.54
C LEU A 99 1.52 -2.31 8.93
N PHE A 100 1.19 -1.42 9.86
CA PHE A 100 2.03 -0.27 10.21
C PHE A 100 3.28 -0.62 11.06
N ILE A 101 3.63 -1.90 11.12
CA ILE A 101 4.97 -2.37 11.48
C ILE A 101 5.97 -2.15 10.33
N TYR A 102 5.48 -1.91 9.09
CA TYR A 102 6.35 -1.73 7.93
C TYR A 102 7.39 -0.59 8.06
N PRO A 103 7.15 0.54 8.77
CA PRO A 103 8.17 1.57 8.95
C PRO A 103 9.38 1.05 9.73
N LEU A 104 9.13 0.17 10.68
CA LEU A 104 10.16 -0.49 11.43
C LEU A 104 10.97 -1.46 10.56
N MET A 105 10.28 -2.34 9.81
CA MET A 105 10.93 -3.22 8.83
C MET A 105 11.74 -2.40 7.81
N THR A 106 11.20 -1.26 7.35
CA THR A 106 11.89 -0.35 6.45
C THR A 106 13.17 0.19 7.07
N SER A 107 13.14 0.63 8.33
CA SER A 107 14.32 1.21 9.02
C SER A 107 15.47 0.23 9.18
N ILE A 108 15.19 -1.08 9.17
CA ILE A 108 16.19 -2.16 9.21
C ILE A 108 16.62 -2.53 7.78
N LEU A 109 15.66 -2.70 6.88
CA LEU A 109 15.92 -3.23 5.54
C LEU A 109 16.51 -2.17 4.59
N GLU A 110 16.14 -0.89 4.73
CA GLU A 110 16.63 0.19 3.85
C GLU A 110 18.15 0.28 3.85
N PRO A 111 18.83 0.38 5.01
CA PRO A 111 20.30 0.45 5.02
C PRO A 111 20.96 -0.84 4.50
N ILE A 112 20.36 -2.01 4.72
CA ILE A 112 20.88 -3.29 4.23
C ILE A 112 20.77 -3.36 2.70
N LEU A 113 19.61 -3.06 2.15
CA LEU A 113 19.32 -3.21 0.72
C LEU A 113 19.95 -2.08 -0.13
N LEU A 114 20.08 -0.88 0.41
CA LEU A 114 20.71 0.26 -0.25
C LEU A 114 22.19 0.43 0.11
N LYS A 115 22.75 -0.43 0.99
CA LYS A 115 24.13 -0.37 1.48
C LYS A 115 24.45 0.99 2.16
N ASP A 116 23.51 1.51 2.91
CA ASP A 116 23.63 2.77 3.65
C ASP A 116 23.91 2.52 5.14
N ARG A 117 24.14 3.59 5.89
CA ARG A 117 24.44 3.48 7.34
C ARG A 117 23.16 3.23 8.15
N MET A 118 23.18 2.17 8.99
CA MET A 118 22.08 1.86 9.89
C MET A 118 21.98 2.88 11.03
N VAL A 119 20.79 3.41 11.27
CA VAL A 119 20.51 4.32 12.38
C VAL A 119 20.14 3.47 13.60
N LYS A 120 21.14 3.14 14.43
CA LYS A 120 21.03 2.23 15.60
C LYS A 120 19.90 2.60 16.58
N ARG A 121 19.52 3.88 16.68
CA ARG A 121 18.40 4.35 17.54
C ARG A 121 17.03 3.76 17.15
N HIS A 122 16.90 3.17 15.96
CA HIS A 122 15.66 2.49 15.54
C HIS A 122 15.52 1.08 16.13
N LEU A 123 16.61 0.44 16.58
CA LEU A 123 16.59 -0.91 17.15
C LEU A 123 15.72 -1.05 18.42
N PRO A 124 15.81 -0.14 19.42
CA PRO A 124 14.91 -0.19 20.57
C PRO A 124 13.43 -0.04 20.18
N LEU A 125 13.12 0.83 19.21
CA LEU A 125 11.77 1.00 18.71
C LEU A 125 11.26 -0.29 18.04
N THR A 126 12.15 -1.00 17.34
CA THR A 126 11.86 -2.34 16.77
C THR A 126 11.43 -3.31 17.86
N LEU A 127 12.21 -3.38 18.93
CA LEU A 127 11.94 -4.31 20.02
C LEU A 127 10.60 -4.00 20.71
N ILE A 128 10.32 -2.73 20.99
CA ILE A 128 9.05 -2.30 21.59
C ILE A 128 7.87 -2.69 20.69
N THR A 129 7.99 -2.52 19.37
CA THR A 129 6.94 -2.88 18.43
C THR A 129 6.72 -4.39 18.39
N LEU A 130 7.79 -5.21 18.39
CA LEU A 130 7.66 -6.67 18.45
C LEU A 130 6.98 -7.15 19.75
N VAL A 131 7.30 -6.51 20.90
CA VAL A 131 6.59 -6.76 22.15
C VAL A 131 5.11 -6.38 22.04
N GLY A 132 4.79 -5.26 21.40
CA GLY A 132 3.41 -4.86 21.14
C GLY A 132 2.65 -5.89 20.30
N ILE A 133 3.26 -6.46 19.27
CA ILE A 133 2.66 -7.54 18.43
C ILE A 133 2.40 -8.79 19.28
N TYR A 134 3.36 -9.18 20.12
CA TYR A 134 3.21 -10.33 21.00
C TYR A 134 1.96 -10.20 21.89
N PHE A 135 1.67 -9.00 22.41
CA PHE A 135 0.46 -8.74 23.18
C PHE A 135 -0.85 -8.70 22.35
N LEU A 136 -0.76 -8.53 21.03
CA LEU A 136 -1.94 -8.67 20.15
C LEU A 136 -2.32 -10.13 19.89
N LEU A 137 -1.41 -11.07 20.15
CA LEU A 137 -1.59 -12.51 19.98
C LEU A 137 -1.52 -13.21 21.35
N PRO A 138 -2.61 -13.18 22.16
CA PRO A 138 -2.58 -13.80 23.47
C PRO A 138 -2.39 -15.32 23.42
N ASN A 139 -2.92 -15.97 22.36
CA ASN A 139 -2.74 -17.40 22.10
C ASN A 139 -2.42 -17.56 20.60
N PHE A 140 -1.30 -18.20 20.27
CA PHE A 140 -0.95 -18.51 18.89
C PHE A 140 -1.69 -19.78 18.46
N ASP A 141 -2.79 -19.59 17.75
CA ASP A 141 -3.61 -20.68 17.20
C ASP A 141 -3.89 -20.40 15.71
N MET A 142 -3.40 -21.28 14.84
CA MET A 142 -3.61 -21.15 13.39
C MET A 142 -5.05 -21.46 12.95
N SER A 143 -5.88 -22.00 13.81
CA SER A 143 -7.32 -22.16 13.57
C SER A 143 -8.13 -20.89 13.85
N ASP A 144 -7.52 -19.89 14.48
CA ASP A 144 -8.15 -18.61 14.80
C ASP A 144 -7.93 -17.58 13.69
N ASP A 145 -9.01 -17.04 13.17
CA ASP A 145 -9.01 -16.00 12.12
C ASP A 145 -8.19 -14.77 12.51
N LEU A 146 -8.17 -14.41 13.78
CA LEU A 146 -7.38 -13.29 14.30
C LEU A 146 -5.88 -13.54 14.12
N THR A 147 -5.40 -14.72 14.48
CA THR A 147 -3.99 -15.13 14.32
C THR A 147 -3.59 -15.09 12.86
N VAL A 148 -4.41 -15.69 11.98
CA VAL A 148 -4.19 -15.69 10.53
C VAL A 148 -4.21 -14.27 9.99
N GLY A 149 -5.15 -13.43 10.42
CA GLY A 149 -5.25 -12.02 10.06
C GLY A 149 -4.01 -11.22 10.41
N ILE A 150 -3.44 -11.41 11.61
CA ILE A 150 -2.18 -10.77 12.04
C ILE A 150 -1.01 -11.22 11.16
N LEU A 151 -0.90 -12.51 10.84
CA LEU A 151 0.16 -13.02 9.95
C LEU A 151 0.06 -12.42 8.55
N PHE A 152 -1.14 -12.28 8.00
CA PHE A 152 -1.37 -11.56 6.74
C PHE A 152 -0.98 -10.08 6.84
N GLY A 153 -1.27 -9.41 7.95
CA GLY A 153 -0.84 -8.03 8.20
C GLY A 153 0.68 -7.87 8.22
N LEU A 154 1.40 -8.82 8.85
CA LEU A 154 2.87 -8.85 8.85
C LEU A 154 3.45 -9.12 7.46
N LEU A 155 2.85 -10.04 6.69
CA LEU A 155 3.23 -10.29 5.29
C LEU A 155 3.03 -9.04 4.43
N ALA A 156 1.92 -8.35 4.62
CA ALA A 156 1.64 -7.07 3.96
C ALA A 156 2.69 -6.01 4.30
N ALA A 157 3.07 -5.90 5.58
CA ALA A 157 4.08 -4.96 6.06
C ALA A 157 5.46 -5.23 5.44
N LEU A 158 5.90 -6.49 5.43
CA LEU A 158 7.18 -6.90 4.85
C LEU A 158 7.24 -6.61 3.34
N SER A 159 6.20 -7.03 2.62
CA SER A 159 6.10 -6.82 1.17
C SER A 159 6.11 -5.34 0.83
N TYR A 160 5.42 -4.51 1.61
CA TYR A 160 5.36 -3.05 1.42
C TYR A 160 6.70 -2.38 1.71
N ALA A 161 7.40 -2.78 2.76
CA ALA A 161 8.73 -2.27 3.08
C ALA A 161 9.72 -2.53 1.94
N ILE A 162 9.83 -3.78 1.49
CA ILE A 162 10.75 -4.16 0.41
C ILE A 162 10.37 -3.44 -0.90
N ARG A 163 9.08 -3.39 -1.24
CA ARG A 163 8.59 -2.69 -2.43
C ARG A 163 8.98 -1.22 -2.42
N ASN A 164 8.79 -0.52 -1.32
CA ASN A 164 9.06 0.91 -1.21
C ASN A 164 10.56 1.22 -1.32
N ILE A 165 11.42 0.40 -0.71
CA ILE A 165 12.87 0.51 -0.83
C ILE A 165 13.31 0.29 -2.28
N TRP A 166 12.74 -0.71 -2.97
CA TRP A 166 13.04 -0.97 -4.37
C TRP A 166 12.64 0.19 -5.29
N ILE A 167 11.45 0.77 -5.08
CA ILE A 167 11.01 1.94 -5.83
C ILE A 167 11.94 3.13 -5.59
N ARG A 168 12.33 3.38 -4.33
CA ARG A 168 13.26 4.46 -3.99
C ARG A 168 14.58 4.33 -4.74
N LYS A 169 15.10 3.12 -4.86
CA LYS A 169 16.32 2.82 -5.60
C LYS A 169 16.26 3.24 -7.08
N HIS A 170 15.06 3.25 -7.68
CA HIS A 170 14.85 3.49 -9.11
C HIS A 170 14.04 4.76 -9.41
N ILE A 171 13.69 5.57 -8.40
CA ILE A 171 12.77 6.72 -8.53
C ILE A 171 13.32 7.83 -9.46
N ASP A 172 14.63 7.93 -9.58
CA ASP A 172 15.28 8.94 -10.45
C ASP A 172 15.19 8.56 -11.94
N VAL A 173 14.97 7.28 -12.25
CA VAL A 173 14.84 6.75 -13.62
C VAL A 173 13.39 6.63 -14.04
N ILE A 174 12.52 6.16 -13.12
CA ILE A 174 11.08 5.95 -13.39
C ILE A 174 10.29 6.85 -12.46
N SER A 175 9.55 7.82 -13.01
CA SER A 175 8.72 8.71 -12.17
C SER A 175 7.70 7.92 -11.34
N GLY A 176 7.46 8.36 -10.10
CA GLY A 176 6.54 7.67 -9.19
C GLY A 176 5.14 7.47 -9.77
N SER A 177 4.59 8.46 -10.49
CA SER A 177 3.27 8.35 -11.13
C SER A 177 3.25 7.33 -12.27
N LEU A 178 4.32 7.26 -13.07
CA LEU A 178 4.44 6.27 -14.14
C LEU A 178 4.61 4.86 -13.56
N SER A 179 5.44 4.74 -12.52
CA SER A 179 5.63 3.51 -11.77
C SER A 179 4.30 2.98 -11.23
N MET A 180 3.49 3.83 -10.58
CA MET A 180 2.17 3.43 -10.08
C MET A 180 1.22 3.03 -11.21
N ALA A 181 1.13 3.81 -12.29
CA ALA A 181 0.22 3.50 -13.40
C ALA A 181 0.48 2.11 -13.99
N TYR A 182 1.75 1.76 -14.23
CA TYR A 182 2.10 0.44 -14.76
C TYR A 182 1.95 -0.70 -13.76
N GLN A 183 2.23 -0.49 -12.47
CA GLN A 183 1.98 -1.49 -11.43
C GLN A 183 0.48 -1.81 -11.35
N LEU A 184 -0.37 -0.77 -11.33
CA LEU A 184 -1.82 -0.94 -11.28
C LEU A 184 -2.36 -1.66 -12.53
N LEU A 185 -1.91 -1.27 -13.73
CA LEU A 185 -2.29 -1.93 -14.98
C LEU A 185 -1.86 -3.39 -14.98
N ALA A 186 -0.61 -3.68 -14.62
CA ALA A 186 -0.11 -5.05 -14.59
C ALA A 186 -0.86 -5.92 -13.57
N LEU A 187 -1.16 -5.38 -12.38
CA LEU A 187 -1.95 -6.10 -11.38
C LEU A 187 -3.39 -6.33 -11.83
N SER A 188 -4.03 -5.35 -12.49
CA SER A 188 -5.38 -5.55 -13.02
C SER A 188 -5.42 -6.67 -14.06
N ILE A 189 -4.39 -6.82 -14.90
CA ILE A 189 -4.28 -7.91 -15.89
C ILE A 189 -4.00 -9.25 -15.20
N VAL A 190 -3.04 -9.30 -14.28
CA VAL A 190 -2.63 -10.53 -13.57
C VAL A 190 -3.78 -11.09 -12.72
N LEU A 191 -4.67 -10.24 -12.21
CA LEU A 191 -5.78 -10.68 -11.38
C LEU A 191 -7.00 -11.14 -12.19
N ILE A 192 -7.08 -10.88 -13.51
CA ILE A 192 -8.23 -11.31 -14.36
C ILE A 192 -8.55 -12.81 -14.23
N PRO A 193 -7.60 -13.75 -14.31
CA PRO A 193 -7.92 -15.18 -14.19
C PRO A 193 -8.62 -15.56 -12.88
N PHE A 194 -8.30 -14.84 -11.81
CA PHE A 194 -8.88 -15.11 -10.49
C PHE A 194 -10.33 -14.65 -10.35
N LEU A 195 -10.81 -13.76 -11.23
CA LEU A 195 -12.21 -13.30 -11.24
C LEU A 195 -13.17 -14.43 -11.63
N PHE A 196 -12.71 -15.38 -12.46
CA PHE A 196 -13.52 -16.52 -12.90
C PHE A 196 -13.86 -17.54 -11.79
N PHE A 197 -13.17 -17.44 -10.63
CA PHE A 197 -13.49 -18.25 -9.47
C PHE A 197 -14.67 -17.71 -8.64
N TYR A 198 -15.18 -16.51 -8.99
CA TYR A 198 -16.28 -15.87 -8.28
C TYR A 198 -17.51 -15.80 -9.20
N PRO A 199 -18.70 -16.29 -8.75
CA PRO A 199 -19.93 -16.27 -9.54
C PRO A 199 -20.34 -14.84 -9.90
N LEU A 200 -20.84 -14.65 -11.14
CA LEU A 200 -21.34 -13.37 -11.63
C LEU A 200 -22.70 -12.95 -11.00
N GLU A 201 -23.31 -13.81 -10.20
CA GLU A 201 -24.56 -13.50 -9.48
C GLU A 201 -24.42 -12.36 -8.46
N GLN A 202 -23.24 -11.71 -8.42
CA GLN A 202 -22.90 -10.63 -7.49
C GLN A 202 -23.09 -9.22 -8.07
N ASP A 203 -23.83 -9.06 -9.17
CA ASP A 203 -24.02 -7.74 -9.80
C ASP A 203 -24.58 -6.69 -8.83
N GLN A 204 -25.55 -7.09 -7.99
CA GLN A 204 -26.12 -6.20 -6.98
C GLN A 204 -25.07 -5.76 -5.94
N TYR A 205 -24.20 -6.68 -5.49
CA TYR A 205 -23.12 -6.34 -4.53
C TYR A 205 -22.11 -5.35 -5.13
N PHE A 206 -21.83 -5.43 -6.45
CA PHE A 206 -21.00 -4.44 -7.12
C PHE A 206 -21.66 -3.07 -7.13
N LEU A 207 -22.96 -2.99 -7.45
CA LEU A 207 -23.70 -1.73 -7.46
C LEU A 207 -23.71 -1.06 -6.07
N ASP A 208 -23.99 -1.83 -5.02
CA ASP A 208 -24.06 -1.34 -3.64
C ASP A 208 -22.69 -0.82 -3.15
N ASN A 209 -21.58 -1.38 -3.65
CA ASN A 209 -20.24 -1.02 -3.28
C ASN A 209 -19.54 -0.03 -4.24
N THR A 210 -20.21 0.40 -5.32
CA THR A 210 -19.62 1.21 -6.40
C THR A 210 -18.96 2.49 -5.88
N THR A 211 -19.62 3.23 -5.00
CA THR A 211 -19.08 4.48 -4.43
C THR A 211 -17.78 4.22 -3.68
N ASN A 212 -17.75 3.21 -2.82
CA ASN A 212 -16.56 2.85 -2.05
C ASN A 212 -15.42 2.37 -2.95
N LEU A 213 -15.72 1.60 -4.02
CA LEU A 213 -14.74 1.17 -5.01
C LEU A 213 -14.16 2.35 -5.80
N ILE A 214 -14.99 3.33 -6.19
CA ILE A 214 -14.55 4.54 -6.87
C ILE A 214 -13.62 5.35 -5.94
N ILE A 215 -14.01 5.60 -4.71
CA ILE A 215 -13.17 6.32 -3.73
C ILE A 215 -11.85 5.57 -3.53
N LEU A 216 -11.89 4.24 -3.34
CA LEU A 216 -10.71 3.41 -3.15
C LEU A 216 -9.78 3.45 -4.36
N GLY A 217 -10.31 3.36 -5.59
CA GLY A 217 -9.55 3.34 -6.83
C GLY A 217 -8.99 4.71 -7.22
N PHE A 218 -9.83 5.73 -7.28
CA PHE A 218 -9.43 7.07 -7.75
C PHE A 218 -8.71 7.86 -6.66
N ILE A 219 -9.32 7.96 -5.48
CA ILE A 219 -8.81 8.86 -4.44
C ILE A 219 -7.65 8.17 -3.69
N THR A 220 -7.93 7.06 -3.04
CA THR A 220 -6.94 6.38 -2.19
C THR A 220 -5.78 5.80 -3.01
N THR A 221 -6.08 5.17 -4.16
CA THR A 221 -5.06 4.49 -4.97
C THR A 221 -4.39 5.43 -5.96
N ALA A 222 -5.12 6.07 -6.86
CA ALA A 222 -4.48 6.90 -7.89
C ALA A 222 -3.85 8.16 -7.29
N VAL A 223 -4.53 8.88 -6.41
CA VAL A 223 -3.98 10.09 -5.79
C VAL A 223 -3.07 9.71 -4.62
N GLY A 224 -3.58 9.05 -3.59
CA GLY A 224 -2.86 8.78 -2.34
C GLY A 224 -1.55 8.05 -2.55
N HIS A 225 -1.58 6.85 -3.15
CA HIS A 225 -0.35 6.07 -3.36
C HIS A 225 0.62 6.72 -4.37
N THR A 226 0.12 7.50 -5.34
CA THR A 226 1.01 8.21 -6.27
C THR A 226 1.78 9.33 -5.56
N LEU A 227 1.11 10.15 -4.75
CA LEU A 227 1.78 11.20 -3.95
C LEU A 227 2.76 10.58 -2.94
N PHE A 228 2.38 9.47 -2.31
CA PHE A 228 3.24 8.72 -1.41
C PHE A 228 4.53 8.24 -2.10
N VAL A 229 4.42 7.60 -3.27
CA VAL A 229 5.59 7.14 -4.04
C VAL A 229 6.44 8.32 -4.54
N ARG A 230 5.81 9.42 -4.96
CA ARG A 230 6.53 10.65 -5.37
C ARG A 230 7.38 11.22 -4.25
N SER A 231 6.94 11.10 -3.00
CA SER A 231 7.68 11.63 -1.84
C SER A 231 9.06 10.98 -1.67
N PHE A 232 9.28 9.76 -2.16
CA PHE A 232 10.58 9.09 -2.14
C PHE A 232 11.66 9.82 -2.94
N LYS A 233 11.28 10.76 -3.81
CA LYS A 233 12.24 11.61 -4.52
C LYS A 233 12.90 12.65 -3.62
N TYR A 234 12.23 13.03 -2.54
CA TYR A 234 12.61 14.12 -1.65
C TYR A 234 13.02 13.64 -0.25
N PHE A 235 12.45 12.52 0.20
CA PHE A 235 12.68 11.95 1.52
C PHE A 235 13.22 10.52 1.42
N SER A 236 13.92 10.05 2.48
CA SER A 236 14.26 8.63 2.62
C SER A 236 12.98 7.79 2.80
N VAL A 237 13.05 6.51 2.46
CA VAL A 237 11.89 5.60 2.66
C VAL A 237 11.53 5.53 4.15
N THR A 238 12.53 5.45 5.02
CA THR A 238 12.33 5.46 6.47
C THR A 238 11.59 6.71 6.95
N THR A 239 11.95 7.91 6.46
CA THR A 239 11.27 9.16 6.83
C THR A 239 9.80 9.14 6.41
N VAL A 240 9.52 8.80 5.15
CA VAL A 240 8.14 8.69 4.63
C VAL A 240 7.35 7.67 5.42
N SER A 241 7.95 6.51 5.70
CA SER A 241 7.32 5.43 6.46
C SER A 241 6.97 5.85 7.89
N ILE A 242 7.88 6.55 8.59
CA ILE A 242 7.61 7.05 9.95
C ILE A 242 6.49 8.09 9.95
N MET A 243 6.49 9.01 8.97
CA MET A 243 5.42 10.01 8.85
C MET A 243 4.06 9.34 8.57
N SER A 244 4.05 8.24 7.83
CA SER A 244 2.80 7.52 7.55
C SER A 244 2.22 6.76 8.76
N ASN A 245 2.89 6.72 9.92
CA ASN A 245 2.31 6.21 11.17
C ASN A 245 1.09 7.02 11.65
N PHE A 246 0.84 8.21 11.10
CA PHE A 246 -0.42 8.91 11.29
C PHE A 246 -1.60 8.23 10.57
N THR A 247 -1.36 7.41 9.54
CA THR A 247 -2.41 6.71 8.78
C THR A 247 -3.31 5.83 9.66
N PRO A 248 -2.80 4.94 10.54
CA PRO A 248 -3.67 4.13 11.40
C PRO A 248 -4.46 4.97 12.41
N VAL A 249 -3.88 6.05 12.94
CA VAL A 249 -4.58 6.95 13.87
C VAL A 249 -5.80 7.58 13.18
N LEU A 250 -5.57 8.13 11.97
CA LEU A 250 -6.64 8.72 11.16
C LEU A 250 -7.64 7.65 10.69
N GLY A 251 -7.15 6.46 10.27
CA GLY A 251 -7.99 5.38 9.78
C GLY A 251 -8.89 4.77 10.85
N ILE A 252 -8.40 4.61 12.07
CA ILE A 252 -9.23 4.19 13.20
C ILE A 252 -10.28 5.27 13.49
N GLY A 253 -9.89 6.57 13.44
CA GLY A 253 -10.83 7.68 13.58
C GLY A 253 -11.95 7.65 12.55
N TRP A 254 -11.66 7.40 11.27
CA TRP A 254 -12.67 7.22 10.21
C TRP A 254 -13.60 6.04 10.47
N GLY A 255 -13.08 4.96 11.08
CA GLY A 255 -13.86 3.77 11.42
C GLY A 255 -14.84 3.96 12.57
N MET A 256 -14.75 5.06 13.33
CA MET A 256 -15.65 5.44 14.43
C MET A 256 -16.79 6.36 13.97
N LEU A 257 -16.68 6.95 12.78
CA LEU A 257 -17.70 7.80 12.14
C LEU A 257 -18.64 6.98 11.27
#